data_023fc09819a09cfa28a3fbd4a9df1f0c
#
_entry.id   023fc09819a09cfa28a3fbd4a9df1f0c
#
_cell.length_a   1.000
_cell.length_b   1.000
_cell.length_c   1.000
_cell.angle_alpha   90.00
_cell.angle_beta   90.00
_cell.angle_gamma   90.00
#
_symmetry.space_group_name_H-M   'P 1'
#
loop_
_entity.id
_entity.type
_entity.pdbx_description
1 polymer ?
#
loop_
_entity_poly.entity_id
_entity_poly.type
_entity_poly.pdbx_seq_one_letter_code
_entity_poly.pdbx_strand_id
1 'polypeptide(L)'
;MESELSANVIDLCPVGALTSKPYAFEARPWDLKKTETIDVMDAVGSNIRVDTYGWEVKRILPRINEDINEEWISDKTRYACDGLLKQRIDTPYIRENGQLKKTTWENAKKELINKIKSFSPNEVAGIVGDLSDLEMIYSFKSFFNSIGSNNLECRQDRIYINPEERINYIFNSSIKGIENSDLILLVGSNPRLEASILNARIRKAYQNNNTKIYSIGDPGDLTYPYEIIGSNTSIIKLIAAGSHEISEKIKKSKKPIIIIGESALYGEAGRYIFETIKKFLFTNNFIRNDWNALNVLTQQASRVGAIDLGLYSIAKNKNFSFFDKLENGLFKFIYLLGADDINFK
;
A
#
# COMPACT_ATOMS: atom_id res chain seq x y z
N MET A 1 -12.16 12.21 -20.43
CA MET A 1 -12.90 11.31 -19.52
C MET A 1 -12.08 11.26 -18.25
N GLU A 2 -12.66 11.68 -17.16
CA GLU A 2 -11.95 11.74 -15.86
C GLU A 2 -12.29 10.50 -15.04
N SER A 3 -11.58 9.41 -15.30
CA SER A 3 -11.74 8.16 -14.55
C SER A 3 -10.40 7.43 -14.48
N GLU A 4 -10.08 6.91 -13.34
CA GLU A 4 -8.86 6.13 -13.05
C GLU A 4 -8.84 4.78 -13.77
N LEU A 5 -9.95 4.42 -14.42
CA LEU A 5 -10.14 3.17 -15.17
C LEU A 5 -10.42 3.41 -16.66
N SER A 6 -10.26 4.65 -17.15
CA SER A 6 -10.71 5.04 -18.49
C SER A 6 -10.02 4.27 -19.62
N ALA A 7 -8.77 3.89 -19.47
CA ALA A 7 -8.01 3.20 -20.49
C ALA A 7 -8.43 1.72 -20.69
N ASN A 8 -9.25 1.14 -19.80
CA ASN A 8 -9.82 -0.19 -20.04
C ASN A 8 -10.75 -0.22 -21.27
N VAL A 9 -11.27 0.93 -21.71
CA VAL A 9 -12.06 1.04 -22.97
C VAL A 9 -11.23 0.59 -24.18
N ILE A 10 -9.91 0.69 -24.13
CA ILE A 10 -9.02 0.21 -25.21
C ILE A 10 -9.12 -1.31 -25.35
N ASP A 11 -9.13 -2.03 -24.22
CA ASP A 11 -9.21 -3.50 -24.21
C ASP A 11 -10.61 -4.00 -24.60
N LEU A 12 -11.65 -3.20 -24.31
CA LEU A 12 -13.03 -3.50 -24.67
C LEU A 12 -13.35 -3.26 -26.15
N CYS A 13 -12.55 -2.46 -26.86
CA CYS A 13 -12.81 -2.10 -28.24
C CYS A 13 -12.47 -3.28 -29.20
N PRO A 14 -13.48 -3.98 -29.77
CA PRO A 14 -13.24 -5.20 -30.55
C PRO A 14 -12.63 -4.92 -31.91
N VAL A 15 -12.70 -3.69 -32.41
CA VAL A 15 -12.31 -3.30 -33.78
C VAL A 15 -11.03 -2.48 -33.83
N GLY A 16 -10.36 -2.25 -32.69
CA GLY A 16 -9.14 -1.46 -32.65
C GLY A 16 -9.30 0.02 -33.01
N ALA A 17 -10.53 0.56 -32.91
CA ALA A 17 -10.80 1.99 -33.09
C ALA A 17 -10.19 2.82 -31.96
N LEU A 18 -10.13 2.26 -30.74
CA LEU A 18 -9.47 2.85 -29.59
C LEU A 18 -8.15 2.14 -29.37
N THR A 19 -7.08 2.91 -29.30
CA THR A 19 -5.72 2.39 -29.13
C THR A 19 -4.98 3.12 -28.03
N SER A 20 -4.03 2.44 -27.40
CA SER A 20 -3.13 3.08 -26.46
C SER A 20 -2.11 3.93 -27.21
N LYS A 21 -2.14 5.24 -27.04
CA LYS A 21 -1.21 6.15 -27.73
C LYS A 21 0.27 5.81 -27.51
N PRO A 22 0.72 5.44 -26.29
CA PRO A 22 2.11 5.04 -26.08
C PRO A 22 2.53 3.76 -26.78
N TYR A 23 1.57 2.86 -27.06
CA TYR A 23 1.85 1.57 -27.68
C TYR A 23 1.55 1.51 -29.18
N ALA A 24 0.69 2.41 -29.68
CA ALA A 24 0.25 2.39 -31.07
C ALA A 24 1.46 2.48 -32.03
N PHE A 25 1.56 1.49 -32.94
CA PHE A 25 2.63 1.36 -33.95
C PHE A 25 4.04 1.03 -33.41
N GLU A 26 4.19 0.74 -32.10
CA GLU A 26 5.48 0.42 -31.49
C GLU A 26 5.94 -1.04 -31.71
N ALA A 27 5.02 -1.98 -31.66
CA ALA A 27 5.32 -3.40 -31.85
C ALA A 27 4.08 -4.19 -32.29
N ARG A 28 4.30 -5.37 -32.87
CA ARG A 28 3.23 -6.29 -33.22
C ARG A 28 2.99 -7.28 -32.08
N PRO A 29 1.72 -7.68 -31.81
CA PRO A 29 1.40 -8.54 -30.66
C PRO A 29 2.14 -9.90 -30.61
N TRP A 30 2.53 -10.43 -31.75
CA TRP A 30 3.27 -11.71 -31.85
C TRP A 30 4.77 -11.57 -31.63
N ASP A 31 5.32 -10.37 -31.72
CA ASP A 31 6.73 -10.08 -31.42
C ASP A 31 7.00 -9.86 -29.94
N LEU A 32 5.94 -9.76 -29.13
CA LEU A 32 6.03 -9.45 -27.73
C LEU A 32 6.23 -10.70 -26.88
N LYS A 33 7.18 -10.65 -25.95
CA LYS A 33 7.29 -11.61 -24.86
C LYS A 33 6.26 -11.22 -23.79
N LYS A 34 5.42 -12.17 -23.37
CA LYS A 34 4.33 -12.00 -22.41
C LYS A 34 4.76 -12.59 -21.07
N THR A 35 4.68 -11.81 -20.01
CA THR A 35 5.01 -12.24 -18.64
C THR A 35 3.84 -11.91 -17.73
N GLU A 36 3.28 -12.92 -17.07
CA GLU A 36 2.24 -12.76 -16.07
C GLU A 36 2.86 -12.37 -14.73
N THR A 37 2.25 -11.38 -14.07
CA THR A 37 2.70 -10.87 -12.78
C THR A 37 1.57 -10.17 -12.04
N ILE A 38 1.90 -9.42 -10.99
CA ILE A 38 0.99 -8.67 -10.14
C ILE A 38 1.38 -7.19 -10.19
N ASP A 39 0.38 -6.32 -10.15
CA ASP A 39 0.58 -4.87 -10.04
C ASP A 39 1.18 -4.49 -8.69
N VAL A 40 2.08 -3.51 -8.72
CA VAL A 40 2.75 -2.95 -7.54
C VAL A 40 2.43 -1.46 -7.33
N MET A 41 1.55 -0.90 -8.16
CA MET A 41 1.23 0.53 -8.10
C MET A 41 0.21 0.88 -7.02
N ASP A 42 -0.43 -0.14 -6.45
CA ASP A 42 -1.26 -0.06 -5.25
C ASP A 42 -1.19 -1.39 -4.48
N ALA A 43 -1.88 -1.48 -3.34
CA ALA A 43 -1.87 -2.68 -2.49
C ALA A 43 -2.98 -3.70 -2.81
N VAL A 44 -3.74 -3.50 -3.89
CA VAL A 44 -4.83 -4.42 -4.30
C VAL A 44 -4.27 -5.72 -4.85
N GLY A 45 -3.11 -5.65 -5.53
CA GLY A 45 -2.50 -6.81 -6.16
C GLY A 45 -3.21 -7.25 -7.43
N SER A 46 -3.66 -6.29 -8.24
CA SER A 46 -4.31 -6.57 -9.54
C SER A 46 -3.44 -7.48 -10.41
N ASN A 47 -4.05 -8.50 -11.00
CA ASN A 47 -3.36 -9.43 -11.87
C ASN A 47 -3.13 -8.81 -13.23
N ILE A 48 -1.89 -8.80 -13.69
CA ILE A 48 -1.47 -8.15 -14.92
C ILE A 48 -0.61 -9.06 -15.81
N ARG A 49 -0.53 -8.67 -17.06
CA ARG A 49 0.41 -9.22 -18.03
C ARG A 49 1.27 -8.07 -18.55
N VAL A 50 2.57 -8.22 -18.43
CA VAL A 50 3.57 -7.30 -18.96
C VAL A 50 4.07 -7.81 -20.30
N ASP A 51 3.88 -7.01 -21.33
CA ASP A 51 4.32 -7.32 -22.70
C ASP A 51 5.61 -6.53 -23.01
N THR A 52 6.72 -7.24 -23.28
CA THR A 52 8.03 -6.66 -23.55
C THR A 52 8.50 -6.94 -24.98
N TYR A 53 9.26 -6.00 -25.54
CA TYR A 53 10.04 -6.16 -26.77
C TYR A 53 11.51 -5.84 -26.49
N GLY A 54 12.37 -6.85 -26.64
CA GLY A 54 13.75 -6.73 -26.15
C GLY A 54 13.81 -6.46 -24.65
N TRP A 55 14.39 -5.33 -24.26
CA TRP A 55 14.54 -4.88 -22.88
C TRP A 55 13.48 -3.88 -22.44
N GLU A 56 12.53 -3.55 -23.30
CA GLU A 56 11.52 -2.51 -23.03
C GLU A 56 10.16 -3.11 -22.72
N VAL A 57 9.51 -2.59 -21.68
CA VAL A 57 8.09 -2.81 -21.45
C VAL A 57 7.31 -1.95 -22.45
N LYS A 58 6.53 -2.59 -23.30
CA LYS A 58 5.74 -1.91 -24.33
C LYS A 58 4.31 -1.63 -23.88
N ARG A 59 3.73 -2.50 -23.09
CA ARG A 59 2.40 -2.29 -22.50
C ARG A 59 2.15 -3.21 -21.31
N ILE A 60 1.20 -2.80 -20.48
CA ILE A 60 0.63 -3.60 -19.40
C ILE A 60 -0.85 -3.80 -19.68
N LEU A 61 -1.31 -5.04 -19.58
CA LEU A 61 -2.69 -5.44 -19.82
C LEU A 61 -3.25 -6.16 -18.59
N PRO A 62 -4.56 -6.09 -18.33
CA PRO A 62 -5.17 -6.88 -17.29
C PRO A 62 -5.09 -8.38 -17.59
N ARG A 63 -5.00 -9.18 -16.54
CA ARG A 63 -5.22 -10.61 -16.55
C ARG A 63 -6.42 -10.91 -15.67
N ILE A 64 -7.35 -11.70 -16.16
CA ILE A 64 -8.61 -11.99 -15.47
C ILE A 64 -8.35 -12.65 -14.13
N ASN A 65 -8.90 -12.07 -13.07
CA ASN A 65 -9.00 -12.66 -11.74
C ASN A 65 -10.27 -12.18 -11.07
N GLU A 66 -11.29 -13.04 -11.05
CA GLU A 66 -12.63 -12.76 -10.52
C GLU A 66 -12.62 -12.38 -9.03
N ASP A 67 -11.63 -12.84 -8.26
CA ASP A 67 -11.54 -12.58 -6.84
C ASP A 67 -10.86 -11.24 -6.52
N ILE A 68 -10.07 -10.68 -7.44
CA ILE A 68 -9.31 -9.45 -7.26
C ILE A 68 -9.81 -8.35 -8.20
N ASN A 69 -9.31 -8.33 -9.43
CA ASN A 69 -9.47 -7.21 -10.36
C ASN A 69 -10.48 -7.46 -11.49
N GLU A 70 -11.13 -8.63 -11.54
CA GLU A 70 -11.95 -9.06 -12.68
C GLU A 70 -11.14 -8.90 -14.00
N GLU A 71 -11.64 -8.08 -14.93
CA GLU A 71 -11.00 -7.80 -16.23
C GLU A 71 -10.32 -6.40 -16.25
N TRP A 72 -10.21 -5.73 -15.10
CA TRP A 72 -9.86 -4.32 -15.04
C TRP A 72 -8.49 -4.08 -14.40
N ILE A 73 -7.82 -3.00 -14.84
CA ILE A 73 -6.66 -2.42 -14.17
C ILE A 73 -6.78 -0.89 -14.14
N SER A 74 -6.09 -0.26 -13.19
CA SER A 74 -6.04 1.19 -13.14
C SER A 74 -5.20 1.77 -14.29
N ASP A 75 -5.49 3.02 -14.66
CA ASP A 75 -4.68 3.75 -15.63
C ASP A 75 -3.25 3.97 -15.12
N LYS A 76 -3.09 4.13 -13.79
CA LYS A 76 -1.80 4.17 -13.10
C LYS A 76 -1.00 2.88 -13.35
N THR A 77 -1.60 1.73 -13.14
CA THR A 77 -1.00 0.42 -13.43
C THR A 77 -0.58 0.30 -14.90
N ARG A 78 -1.45 0.73 -15.80
CA ARG A 78 -1.26 0.61 -17.24
C ARG A 78 -0.11 1.44 -17.77
N TYR A 79 0.10 2.65 -17.26
CA TYR A 79 1.00 3.64 -17.84
C TYR A 79 2.25 3.94 -17.01
N ALA A 80 2.33 3.54 -15.74
CA ALA A 80 3.51 3.79 -14.91
C ALA A 80 4.81 3.17 -15.44
N CYS A 81 4.72 2.18 -16.32
CA CYS A 81 5.88 1.53 -16.94
C CYS A 81 6.76 2.47 -17.78
N ASP A 82 6.25 3.61 -18.22
CA ASP A 82 7.02 4.62 -18.96
C ASP A 82 8.25 5.13 -18.17
N GLY A 83 8.17 5.12 -16.85
CA GLY A 83 9.27 5.51 -15.95
C GLY A 83 10.44 4.53 -15.91
N LEU A 84 10.25 3.27 -16.34
CA LEU A 84 11.27 2.23 -16.23
C LEU A 84 12.51 2.47 -17.10
N LEU A 85 12.39 3.23 -18.18
CA LEU A 85 13.47 3.53 -19.11
C LEU A 85 14.03 4.95 -18.97
N LYS A 86 13.41 5.81 -18.14
CA LYS A 86 13.76 7.21 -18.04
C LYS A 86 14.49 7.51 -16.73
N GLN A 87 15.60 8.24 -16.82
CA GLN A 87 16.36 8.75 -15.67
C GLN A 87 16.76 7.67 -14.65
N ARG A 88 17.06 6.45 -15.13
CA ARG A 88 17.49 5.33 -14.28
C ARG A 88 18.97 5.46 -13.92
N ILE A 89 19.27 5.19 -12.65
CA ILE A 89 20.66 5.05 -12.19
C ILE A 89 21.13 3.64 -12.53
N ASP A 90 22.12 3.54 -13.42
CA ASP A 90 22.68 2.28 -13.93
C ASP A 90 24.08 1.96 -13.39
N THR A 91 24.69 2.92 -12.70
CA THR A 91 26.03 2.80 -12.15
C THR A 91 26.05 3.29 -10.70
N PRO A 92 26.93 2.74 -9.83
CA PRO A 92 27.07 3.24 -8.48
C PRO A 92 27.74 4.60 -8.44
N TYR A 93 27.38 5.39 -7.43
CA TYR A 93 27.99 6.69 -7.15
C TYR A 93 28.47 6.75 -5.71
N ILE A 94 29.59 7.44 -5.49
CA ILE A 94 30.13 7.76 -4.16
C ILE A 94 30.18 9.28 -4.03
N ARG A 95 29.84 9.80 -2.84
CA ARG A 95 29.97 11.22 -2.55
C ARG A 95 31.38 11.55 -2.07
N GLU A 96 32.10 12.35 -2.87
CA GLU A 96 33.43 12.87 -2.52
C GLU A 96 33.38 14.40 -2.56
N ASN A 97 33.83 15.04 -1.50
CA ASN A 97 33.83 16.51 -1.37
C ASN A 97 32.47 17.15 -1.69
N GLY A 98 31.37 16.52 -1.26
CA GLY A 98 30.02 16.99 -1.48
C GLY A 98 29.41 16.66 -2.85
N GLN A 99 30.18 16.16 -3.81
CA GLN A 99 29.72 15.83 -5.17
C GLN A 99 29.59 14.32 -5.37
N LEU A 100 28.53 13.90 -6.07
CA LEU A 100 28.35 12.50 -6.49
C LEU A 100 29.22 12.19 -7.70
N LYS A 101 30.10 11.20 -7.58
CA LYS A 101 30.98 10.71 -8.64
C LYS A 101 30.67 9.26 -8.98
N LYS A 102 30.67 8.94 -10.26
CA LYS A 102 30.57 7.56 -10.74
C LYS A 102 31.75 6.74 -10.22
N THR A 103 31.48 5.50 -9.84
CA THR A 103 32.51 4.57 -9.36
C THR A 103 32.23 3.14 -9.87
N THR A 104 33.09 2.20 -9.54
CA THR A 104 32.87 0.77 -9.81
C THR A 104 32.11 0.11 -8.68
N TRP A 105 31.43 -0.99 -8.99
CA TRP A 105 30.77 -1.81 -7.96
C TRP A 105 31.73 -2.32 -6.88
N GLU A 106 32.96 -2.64 -7.25
CA GLU A 106 33.99 -3.09 -6.29
C GLU A 106 34.32 -2.00 -5.28
N ASN A 107 34.58 -0.78 -5.75
CA ASN A 107 34.86 0.37 -4.89
C ASN A 107 33.64 0.71 -4.02
N ALA A 108 32.42 0.74 -4.60
CA ALA A 108 31.21 1.03 -3.85
C ALA A 108 30.99 0.02 -2.70
N LYS A 109 31.15 -1.27 -2.98
CA LYS A 109 31.05 -2.33 -1.96
C LYS A 109 32.11 -2.20 -0.88
N LYS A 110 33.36 -1.90 -1.27
CA LYS A 110 34.47 -1.72 -0.32
C LYS A 110 34.21 -0.56 0.64
N GLU A 111 33.81 0.60 0.10
CA GLU A 111 33.45 1.77 0.91
C GLU A 111 32.26 1.50 1.83
N LEU A 112 31.22 0.82 1.32
CA LEU A 112 30.06 0.43 2.10
C LEU A 112 30.44 -0.47 3.29
N ILE A 113 31.25 -1.53 3.04
CA ILE A 113 31.71 -2.47 4.07
C ILE A 113 32.56 -1.74 5.12
N ASN A 114 33.48 -0.88 4.69
CA ASN A 114 34.33 -0.11 5.60
C ASN A 114 33.49 0.79 6.51
N LYS A 115 32.51 1.48 5.95
CA LYS A 115 31.61 2.35 6.71
C LYS A 115 30.76 1.57 7.71
N ILE A 116 30.14 0.47 7.30
CA ILE A 116 29.31 -0.34 8.21
C ILE A 116 30.16 -0.89 9.36
N LYS A 117 31.38 -1.38 9.09
CA LYS A 117 32.30 -1.91 10.12
C LYS A 117 32.80 -0.84 11.10
N SER A 118 32.72 0.44 10.75
CA SER A 118 33.15 1.53 11.65
C SER A 118 32.13 1.92 12.71
N PHE A 119 30.90 1.39 12.62
CA PHE A 119 29.81 1.70 13.55
C PHE A 119 29.39 0.47 14.34
N SER A 120 28.86 0.69 15.53
CA SER A 120 28.21 -0.39 16.30
C SER A 120 26.90 -0.81 15.66
N PRO A 121 26.45 -2.07 15.85
CA PRO A 121 25.18 -2.54 15.30
C PRO A 121 23.98 -1.67 15.68
N ASN A 122 23.98 -1.04 16.84
CA ASN A 122 22.91 -0.17 17.32
C ASN A 122 22.86 1.19 16.59
N GLU A 123 23.95 1.59 15.94
CA GLU A 123 24.06 2.84 15.19
C GLU A 123 23.74 2.64 13.69
N VAL A 124 23.53 1.39 13.27
CA VAL A 124 23.19 1.02 11.89
C VAL A 124 21.69 0.75 11.80
N ALA A 125 21.02 1.40 10.87
CA ALA A 125 19.59 1.25 10.62
C ALA A 125 19.29 0.98 9.16
N GLY A 126 18.15 0.36 8.90
CA GLY A 126 17.65 0.08 7.56
C GLY A 126 16.18 0.44 7.38
N ILE A 127 15.87 1.03 6.22
CA ILE A 127 14.50 1.36 5.83
C ILE A 127 14.23 0.77 4.46
N VAL A 128 13.08 0.10 4.33
CA VAL A 128 12.61 -0.50 3.09
C VAL A 128 11.51 0.37 2.48
N GLY A 129 11.61 0.59 1.18
CA GLY A 129 10.63 1.36 0.41
C GLY A 129 9.45 0.53 -0.09
N ASP A 130 8.49 1.25 -0.64
CA ASP A 130 7.13 0.80 -0.90
C ASP A 130 6.98 -0.18 -2.08
N LEU A 131 7.99 -0.26 -2.96
CA LEU A 131 7.98 -1.10 -4.15
C LEU A 131 9.00 -2.27 -4.08
N SER A 132 9.58 -2.52 -2.91
CA SER A 132 10.53 -3.63 -2.72
C SER A 132 9.80 -4.96 -2.70
N ASP A 133 10.30 -5.94 -3.45
CA ASP A 133 9.75 -7.30 -3.41
C ASP A 133 10.16 -8.05 -2.13
N LEU A 134 9.46 -9.16 -1.86
CA LEU A 134 9.62 -9.91 -0.62
C LEU A 134 11.00 -10.57 -0.50
N GLU A 135 11.58 -11.00 -1.61
CA GLU A 135 12.90 -11.59 -1.71
C GLU A 135 14.01 -10.57 -1.39
N MET A 136 13.87 -9.35 -1.90
CA MET A 136 14.77 -8.24 -1.54
C MET A 136 14.66 -7.90 -0.06
N ILE A 137 13.43 -7.79 0.48
CA ILE A 137 13.18 -7.50 1.89
C ILE A 137 13.76 -8.59 2.80
N TYR A 138 13.59 -9.86 2.45
CA TYR A 138 14.14 -10.98 3.18
C TYR A 138 15.68 -10.98 3.17
N SER A 139 16.28 -10.72 2.01
CA SER A 139 17.73 -10.62 1.86
C SER A 139 18.28 -9.44 2.68
N PHE A 140 17.58 -8.33 2.68
CA PHE A 140 17.92 -7.15 3.46
C PHE A 140 17.87 -7.43 4.97
N LYS A 141 16.79 -8.07 5.45
CA LYS A 141 16.68 -8.51 6.84
C LYS A 141 17.81 -9.46 7.23
N SER A 142 18.12 -10.44 6.36
CA SER A 142 19.20 -11.41 6.60
C SER A 142 20.57 -10.73 6.70
N PHE A 143 20.82 -9.72 5.85
CA PHE A 143 22.02 -8.89 5.94
C PHE A 143 22.10 -8.16 7.28
N PHE A 144 21.03 -7.49 7.73
CA PHE A 144 21.01 -6.79 9.01
C PHE A 144 21.20 -7.72 10.20
N ASN A 145 20.60 -8.91 10.16
CA ASN A 145 20.83 -9.94 11.17
C ASN A 145 22.31 -10.36 11.23
N SER A 146 22.98 -10.47 10.08
CA SER A 146 24.40 -10.86 10.01
C SER A 146 25.36 -9.84 10.62
N ILE A 147 25.00 -8.56 10.59
CA ILE A 147 25.77 -7.49 11.25
C ILE A 147 25.31 -7.21 12.68
N GLY A 148 24.32 -7.95 13.18
CA GLY A 148 23.79 -7.83 14.54
C GLY A 148 22.90 -6.61 14.79
N SER A 149 22.38 -5.96 13.75
CA SER A 149 21.43 -4.84 13.89
C SER A 149 19.98 -5.31 13.71
N ASN A 150 19.11 -4.84 14.62
CA ASN A 150 17.67 -5.04 14.56
C ASN A 150 16.89 -3.75 14.26
N ASN A 151 17.59 -2.69 13.86
CA ASN A 151 16.97 -1.40 13.58
C ASN A 151 16.44 -1.37 12.14
N LEU A 152 15.32 -2.04 11.90
CA LEU A 152 14.66 -2.13 10.61
C LEU A 152 13.27 -1.52 10.66
N GLU A 153 12.88 -0.79 9.59
CA GLU A 153 11.57 -0.17 9.48
C GLU A 153 11.07 -0.19 8.03
N CYS A 154 9.76 -0.33 7.85
CA CYS A 154 9.10 -0.27 6.55
C CYS A 154 8.08 0.88 6.41
N ARG A 155 7.85 1.66 7.47
CA ARG A 155 6.89 2.76 7.47
C ARG A 155 7.59 4.09 7.26
N GLN A 156 7.80 4.47 6.00
CA GLN A 156 8.34 5.78 5.66
C GLN A 156 7.41 6.93 6.12
N ASP A 157 6.12 6.67 6.08
CA ASP A 157 5.01 7.57 6.40
C ASP A 157 4.67 7.66 7.89
N ARG A 158 5.29 6.85 8.75
CA ARG A 158 5.08 6.83 10.20
C ARG A 158 3.64 6.52 10.64
N ILE A 159 2.84 5.87 9.82
CA ILE A 159 1.49 5.46 10.21
C ILE A 159 1.51 4.48 11.39
N TYR A 160 0.44 4.49 12.16
CA TYR A 160 0.25 3.47 13.19
C TYR A 160 -0.17 2.15 12.57
N ILE A 161 0.54 1.07 12.90
CA ILE A 161 0.17 -0.30 12.58
C ILE A 161 0.39 -1.14 13.84
N ASN A 162 -0.55 -2.05 14.13
CA ASN A 162 -0.39 -3.05 15.19
C ASN A 162 0.04 -4.38 14.54
N PRO A 163 1.31 -4.79 14.66
CA PRO A 163 1.84 -5.99 14.01
C PRO A 163 1.63 -7.29 14.80
N GLU A 164 0.95 -7.24 15.97
CA GLU A 164 0.80 -8.41 16.85
C GLU A 164 0.00 -9.53 16.20
N GLU A 165 -1.00 -9.17 15.40
CA GLU A 165 -1.86 -10.13 14.70
C GLU A 165 -2.00 -9.68 13.24
N ARG A 166 -1.92 -10.62 12.30
CA ARG A 166 -1.99 -10.32 10.87
C ARG A 166 -3.30 -9.64 10.46
N ILE A 167 -4.41 -9.93 11.14
CA ILE A 167 -5.71 -9.29 10.90
C ILE A 167 -5.70 -7.77 11.13
N ASN A 168 -4.69 -7.23 11.80
CA ASN A 168 -4.61 -5.82 12.15
C ASN A 168 -4.10 -4.92 10.99
N TYR A 169 -3.53 -5.50 9.93
CA TYR A 169 -2.91 -4.72 8.85
C TYR A 169 -3.21 -5.22 7.44
N ILE A 170 -4.19 -6.12 7.30
CA ILE A 170 -4.64 -6.64 6.00
C ILE A 170 -6.09 -6.25 5.71
N PHE A 171 -6.51 -6.47 4.47
CA PHE A 171 -7.89 -6.37 4.04
C PHE A 171 -8.59 -7.73 4.28
N ASN A 172 -9.27 -7.88 5.43
CA ASN A 172 -9.77 -9.17 5.92
C ASN A 172 -11.03 -9.68 5.21
N SER A 173 -11.91 -8.78 4.74
CA SER A 173 -13.18 -9.17 4.10
C SER A 173 -13.02 -9.75 2.70
N SER A 174 -11.81 -9.82 2.17
CA SER A 174 -11.44 -10.04 0.77
C SER A 174 -11.99 -8.98 -0.20
N ILE A 175 -11.37 -8.83 -1.36
CA ILE A 175 -11.80 -7.82 -2.35
C ILE A 175 -13.16 -8.20 -2.95
N LYS A 176 -13.35 -9.47 -3.32
CA LYS A 176 -14.64 -10.00 -3.77
C LYS A 176 -15.70 -9.95 -2.67
N GLY A 177 -15.30 -10.14 -1.42
CA GLY A 177 -16.21 -10.09 -0.27
C GLY A 177 -16.94 -8.77 -0.10
N ILE A 178 -16.38 -7.66 -0.61
CA ILE A 178 -17.03 -6.34 -0.62
C ILE A 178 -18.43 -6.41 -1.25
N GLU A 179 -18.58 -7.19 -2.30
CA GLU A 179 -19.86 -7.33 -3.02
C GLU A 179 -20.94 -7.99 -2.17
N ASN A 180 -20.58 -8.67 -1.09
CA ASN A 180 -21.53 -9.30 -0.16
C ASN A 180 -21.92 -8.42 1.03
N SER A 181 -21.35 -7.21 1.13
CA SER A 181 -21.62 -6.31 2.25
C SER A 181 -22.97 -5.62 2.13
N ASP A 182 -23.57 -5.33 3.27
CA ASP A 182 -24.82 -4.55 3.38
C ASP A 182 -24.57 -3.13 3.93
N LEU A 183 -23.40 -2.91 4.57
CA LEU A 183 -22.96 -1.62 5.06
C LEU A 183 -21.44 -1.48 4.91
N ILE A 184 -20.98 -0.34 4.40
CA ILE A 184 -19.56 0.02 4.34
C ILE A 184 -19.35 1.35 5.04
N LEU A 185 -18.37 1.40 5.96
CA LEU A 185 -17.90 2.62 6.61
C LEU A 185 -16.45 2.88 6.19
N LEU A 186 -16.22 3.98 5.49
CA LEU A 186 -14.89 4.49 5.15
C LEU A 186 -14.38 5.39 6.28
N VAL A 187 -13.17 5.17 6.75
CA VAL A 187 -12.54 5.96 7.81
C VAL A 187 -11.22 6.50 7.29
N GLY A 188 -11.19 7.78 6.91
CA GLY A 188 -10.00 8.43 6.36
C GLY A 188 -9.42 7.68 5.15
N SER A 189 -10.27 7.28 4.21
CA SER A 189 -9.86 6.60 2.99
C SER A 189 -10.57 7.21 1.78
N ASN A 190 -9.82 7.35 0.68
CA ASN A 190 -10.37 7.63 -0.64
C ASN A 190 -10.07 6.44 -1.56
N PRO A 191 -10.92 5.40 -1.56
CA PRO A 191 -10.67 4.18 -2.33
C PRO A 191 -10.59 4.43 -3.85
N ARG A 192 -11.17 5.52 -4.37
CA ARG A 192 -11.06 5.88 -5.78
C ARG A 192 -9.63 6.19 -6.18
N LEU A 193 -8.88 6.92 -5.35
CA LEU A 193 -7.50 7.32 -5.62
C LEU A 193 -6.47 6.33 -5.08
N GLU A 194 -6.78 5.70 -3.93
CA GLU A 194 -5.87 4.78 -3.23
C GLU A 194 -5.88 3.38 -3.85
N ALA A 195 -7.07 2.91 -4.29
CA ALA A 195 -7.28 1.56 -4.77
C ALA A 195 -8.48 1.52 -5.74
N SER A 196 -8.31 2.02 -6.96
CA SER A 196 -9.42 2.23 -7.90
C SER A 196 -10.20 0.96 -8.26
N ILE A 197 -9.56 -0.19 -8.25
CA ILE A 197 -10.24 -1.50 -8.43
C ILE A 197 -11.13 -1.82 -7.23
N LEU A 198 -10.68 -1.55 -6.00
CA LEU A 198 -11.49 -1.69 -4.80
C LEU A 198 -12.71 -0.75 -4.85
N ASN A 199 -12.51 0.49 -5.32
CA ASN A 199 -13.59 1.45 -5.51
C ASN A 199 -14.65 0.94 -6.51
N ALA A 200 -14.23 0.29 -7.59
CA ALA A 200 -15.13 -0.34 -8.55
C ALA A 200 -15.98 -1.46 -7.89
N ARG A 201 -15.37 -2.27 -7.01
CA ARG A 201 -16.07 -3.30 -6.23
C ARG A 201 -17.10 -2.70 -5.25
N ILE A 202 -16.75 -1.60 -4.58
CA ILE A 202 -17.68 -0.87 -3.70
C ILE A 202 -18.87 -0.32 -4.51
N ARG A 203 -18.58 0.26 -5.69
CA ARG A 203 -19.64 0.71 -6.60
C ARG A 203 -20.57 -0.43 -7.04
N LYS A 204 -20.01 -1.60 -7.33
CA LYS A 204 -20.77 -2.80 -7.71
C LYS A 204 -21.65 -3.28 -6.56
N ALA A 205 -21.13 -3.28 -5.31
CA ALA A 205 -21.91 -3.59 -4.11
C ALA A 205 -23.09 -2.62 -3.92
N TYR A 206 -22.85 -1.32 -4.12
CA TYR A 206 -23.91 -0.30 -4.08
C TYR A 206 -24.99 -0.57 -5.14
N GLN A 207 -24.60 -0.83 -6.39
CA GLN A 207 -25.53 -1.00 -7.50
C GLN A 207 -26.36 -2.29 -7.41
N ASN A 208 -25.72 -3.40 -7.02
CA ASN A 208 -26.35 -4.72 -7.03
C ASN A 208 -27.10 -5.04 -5.73
N ASN A 209 -26.58 -4.62 -4.58
CA ASN A 209 -27.10 -4.98 -3.27
C ASN A 209 -27.65 -3.79 -2.49
N ASN A 210 -27.64 -2.59 -3.07
CA ASN A 210 -28.05 -1.36 -2.39
C ASN A 210 -27.30 -1.14 -1.06
N THR A 211 -26.03 -1.57 -1.01
CA THR A 211 -25.13 -1.43 0.14
C THR A 211 -25.08 0.02 0.59
N LYS A 212 -25.27 0.29 1.88
CA LYS A 212 -25.23 1.64 2.44
C LYS A 212 -23.77 2.02 2.71
N ILE A 213 -23.36 3.19 2.23
CA ILE A 213 -21.96 3.66 2.32
C ILE A 213 -21.92 4.93 3.14
N TYR A 214 -21.08 4.92 4.16
CA TYR A 214 -20.83 6.03 5.09
C TYR A 214 -19.35 6.39 5.09
N SER A 215 -19.03 7.65 5.40
CA SER A 215 -17.65 8.11 5.50
C SER A 215 -17.42 8.98 6.74
N ILE A 216 -16.29 8.77 7.40
CA ILE A 216 -15.70 9.70 8.35
C ILE A 216 -14.55 10.40 7.62
N GLY A 217 -14.70 11.68 7.39
CA GLY A 217 -13.92 12.47 6.44
C GLY A 217 -14.62 12.57 5.08
N ASP A 218 -14.19 13.52 4.28
CA ASP A 218 -14.72 13.73 2.93
C ASP A 218 -13.74 13.16 1.90
N PRO A 219 -14.07 12.02 1.28
CA PRO A 219 -13.25 11.43 0.23
C PRO A 219 -13.46 12.08 -1.15
N GLY A 220 -14.36 13.04 -1.29
CA GLY A 220 -14.71 13.65 -2.56
C GLY A 220 -15.59 12.75 -3.45
N ASP A 221 -15.48 12.89 -4.77
CA ASP A 221 -16.27 12.10 -5.70
C ASP A 221 -15.79 10.64 -5.78
N LEU A 222 -16.58 9.71 -5.24
CA LEU A 222 -16.33 8.26 -5.30
C LEU A 222 -17.05 7.55 -6.45
N THR A 223 -17.83 8.30 -7.27
CA THR A 223 -18.67 7.77 -8.36
C THR A 223 -19.93 6.99 -7.92
N TYR A 224 -20.24 7.00 -6.63
CA TYR A 224 -21.47 6.47 -6.02
C TYR A 224 -21.87 7.34 -4.82
N PRO A 225 -23.17 7.34 -4.43
CA PRO A 225 -23.62 8.08 -3.26
C PRO A 225 -23.08 7.49 -1.94
N TYR A 226 -22.73 8.36 -1.03
CA TYR A 226 -22.37 8.02 0.35
C TYR A 226 -22.79 9.15 1.30
N GLU A 227 -22.83 8.87 2.60
CA GLU A 227 -23.19 9.83 3.64
C GLU A 227 -21.97 10.13 4.52
N ILE A 228 -21.61 11.42 4.62
CA ILE A 228 -20.56 11.85 5.55
C ILE A 228 -21.19 11.97 6.94
N ILE A 229 -20.70 11.16 7.88
CA ILE A 229 -21.17 11.15 9.27
C ILE A 229 -20.33 12.03 10.20
N GLY A 230 -19.27 12.61 9.70
CA GLY A 230 -18.40 13.58 10.37
C GLY A 230 -16.97 13.57 9.87
N SER A 231 -16.12 14.44 10.43
CA SER A 231 -14.76 14.66 9.94
C SER A 231 -13.68 14.58 11.02
N ASN A 232 -14.04 14.24 12.25
CA ASN A 232 -13.08 14.23 13.36
C ASN A 232 -13.12 12.95 14.19
N THR A 233 -12.09 12.72 15.00
CA THR A 233 -11.92 11.52 15.82
C THR A 233 -12.97 11.37 16.93
N SER A 234 -13.67 12.45 17.32
CA SER A 234 -14.71 12.39 18.36
C SER A 234 -15.86 11.47 17.96
N ILE A 235 -16.13 11.36 16.64
CA ILE A 235 -17.15 10.45 16.10
C ILE A 235 -16.82 9.01 16.39
N ILE A 236 -15.56 8.61 16.27
CA ILE A 236 -15.10 7.25 16.62
C ILE A 236 -15.44 6.92 18.08
N LYS A 237 -15.28 7.90 19.00
CA LYS A 237 -15.66 7.75 20.41
C LYS A 237 -17.16 7.54 20.57
N LEU A 238 -17.98 8.32 19.87
CA LEU A 238 -19.44 8.21 19.92
C LEU A 238 -19.92 6.86 19.32
N ILE A 239 -19.29 6.41 18.25
CA ILE A 239 -19.58 5.09 17.65
C ILE A 239 -19.28 3.98 18.64
N ALA A 240 -18.10 4.00 19.26
CA ALA A 240 -17.68 3.00 20.22
C ALA A 240 -18.57 2.98 21.50
N ALA A 241 -19.06 4.15 21.93
CA ALA A 241 -19.99 4.28 23.03
C ALA A 241 -21.45 3.87 22.69
N GLY A 242 -21.75 3.61 21.41
CA GLY A 242 -23.12 3.36 20.95
C GLY A 242 -24.02 4.60 20.94
N SER A 243 -23.43 5.81 21.08
CA SER A 243 -24.19 7.07 21.17
C SER A 243 -24.41 7.73 19.81
N HIS A 244 -23.87 7.17 18.73
CA HIS A 244 -24.06 7.65 17.38
C HIS A 244 -25.01 6.74 16.62
N GLU A 245 -25.88 7.29 15.77
CA GLU A 245 -26.87 6.55 14.98
C GLU A 245 -26.26 5.42 14.14
N ILE A 246 -25.07 5.64 13.56
CA ILE A 246 -24.36 4.65 12.75
C ILE A 246 -24.00 3.39 13.56
N SER A 247 -23.82 3.52 14.89
CA SER A 247 -23.53 2.36 15.75
C SER A 247 -24.62 1.32 15.70
N GLU A 248 -25.88 1.76 15.74
CA GLU A 248 -27.04 0.88 15.65
C GLU A 248 -27.22 0.32 14.23
N LYS A 249 -26.90 1.12 13.20
CA LYS A 249 -26.91 0.66 11.80
C LYS A 249 -25.87 -0.45 11.60
N ILE A 250 -24.65 -0.28 12.12
CA ILE A 250 -23.60 -1.31 12.06
C ILE A 250 -24.03 -2.58 12.83
N LYS A 251 -24.57 -2.45 14.05
CA LYS A 251 -25.01 -3.61 14.86
C LYS A 251 -26.12 -4.41 14.18
N LYS A 252 -27.02 -3.75 13.43
CA LYS A 252 -28.10 -4.40 12.68
C LYS A 252 -27.66 -4.99 11.34
N SER A 253 -26.49 -4.59 10.86
CA SER A 253 -25.92 -5.12 9.63
C SER A 253 -25.52 -6.58 9.78
N LYS A 254 -25.72 -7.37 8.74
CA LYS A 254 -25.31 -8.79 8.71
C LYS A 254 -23.84 -8.95 8.33
N LYS A 255 -23.39 -8.12 7.41
CA LYS A 255 -22.04 -8.16 6.84
C LYS A 255 -21.47 -6.74 6.71
N PRO A 256 -21.24 -6.02 7.84
CA PRO A 256 -20.63 -4.72 7.78
C PRO A 256 -19.16 -4.82 7.34
N ILE A 257 -18.66 -3.77 6.69
CA ILE A 257 -17.25 -3.58 6.36
C ILE A 257 -16.84 -2.21 6.90
N ILE A 258 -15.74 -2.16 7.65
CA ILE A 258 -15.09 -0.92 8.03
C ILE A 258 -13.72 -0.89 7.37
N ILE A 259 -13.47 0.12 6.53
CA ILE A 259 -12.22 0.32 5.82
C ILE A 259 -11.48 1.49 6.46
N ILE A 260 -10.36 1.22 7.10
CA ILE A 260 -9.49 2.23 7.71
C ILE A 260 -8.37 2.52 6.72
N GLY A 261 -8.35 3.72 6.16
CA GLY A 261 -7.29 4.19 5.29
C GLY A 261 -6.08 4.72 6.05
N GLU A 262 -4.95 4.86 5.38
CA GLU A 262 -3.70 5.31 6.00
C GLU A 262 -3.80 6.71 6.59
N SER A 263 -4.61 7.61 6.00
CA SER A 263 -4.77 8.95 6.54
C SER A 263 -5.38 8.97 7.95
N ALA A 264 -6.22 7.98 8.29
CA ALA A 264 -6.76 7.80 9.63
C ALA A 264 -5.74 7.22 10.62
N LEU A 265 -4.70 6.55 10.11
CA LEU A 265 -3.66 5.91 10.91
C LEU A 265 -2.43 6.80 11.12
N TYR A 266 -2.41 7.97 10.52
CA TYR A 266 -1.32 8.93 10.64
C TYR A 266 -1.37 9.68 11.99
N GLY A 267 -0.19 9.91 12.56
CA GLY A 267 -0.03 10.68 13.78
C GLY A 267 -0.53 9.98 15.06
N GLU A 268 -0.65 10.76 16.15
CA GLU A 268 -1.00 10.24 17.49
C GLU A 268 -2.41 9.65 17.58
N ALA A 269 -3.34 10.17 16.79
CA ALA A 269 -4.71 9.70 16.76
C ALA A 269 -4.87 8.32 16.11
N GLY A 270 -3.92 7.91 15.25
CA GLY A 270 -4.03 6.67 14.48
C GLY A 270 -4.18 5.44 15.36
N ARG A 271 -3.41 5.35 16.44
CA ARG A 271 -3.54 4.27 17.43
C ARG A 271 -4.93 4.25 18.08
N TYR A 272 -5.41 5.40 18.50
CA TYR A 272 -6.72 5.52 19.14
C TYR A 272 -7.84 5.10 18.20
N ILE A 273 -7.81 5.55 16.94
CA ILE A 273 -8.81 5.21 15.91
C ILE A 273 -8.83 3.69 15.71
N PHE A 274 -7.68 3.10 15.42
CA PHE A 274 -7.57 1.67 15.14
C PHE A 274 -8.05 0.80 16.31
N GLU A 275 -7.48 1.02 17.52
CA GLU A 275 -7.81 0.21 18.69
C GLU A 275 -9.27 0.36 19.11
N THR A 276 -9.84 1.56 18.97
CA THR A 276 -11.24 1.83 19.31
C THR A 276 -12.18 1.11 18.33
N ILE A 277 -11.92 1.17 17.05
CA ILE A 277 -12.71 0.46 16.02
C ILE A 277 -12.57 -1.05 16.19
N LYS A 278 -11.34 -1.57 16.36
CA LYS A 278 -11.10 -3.00 16.59
C LYS A 278 -11.89 -3.49 17.79
N LYS A 279 -11.82 -2.77 18.92
CA LYS A 279 -12.57 -3.11 20.14
C LYS A 279 -14.08 -3.10 19.92
N PHE A 280 -14.62 -2.10 19.21
CA PHE A 280 -16.05 -2.02 18.88
C PHE A 280 -16.49 -3.23 18.04
N LEU A 281 -15.73 -3.58 17.01
CA LEU A 281 -16.03 -4.72 16.15
C LEU A 281 -15.94 -6.05 16.89
N PHE A 282 -14.94 -6.22 17.74
CA PHE A 282 -14.77 -7.41 18.56
C PHE A 282 -15.93 -7.60 19.55
N THR A 283 -16.28 -6.52 20.27
CA THR A 283 -17.38 -6.56 21.26
C THR A 283 -18.73 -6.87 20.63
N ASN A 284 -18.95 -6.46 19.37
CA ASN A 284 -20.19 -6.72 18.65
C ASN A 284 -20.13 -7.97 17.75
N ASN A 285 -19.10 -8.81 17.90
CA ASN A 285 -18.93 -10.06 17.18
C ASN A 285 -18.87 -9.91 15.64
N PHE A 286 -18.16 -8.90 15.16
CA PHE A 286 -17.91 -8.66 13.73
C PHE A 286 -16.51 -9.09 13.26
N ILE A 287 -15.68 -9.63 14.16
CA ILE A 287 -14.41 -10.26 13.85
C ILE A 287 -14.59 -11.77 14.07
N ARG A 288 -14.93 -12.49 13.03
CA ARG A 288 -15.23 -13.93 13.03
C ARG A 288 -14.48 -14.63 11.89
N ASN A 289 -14.41 -15.95 11.94
CA ASN A 289 -13.78 -16.76 10.90
C ASN A 289 -14.53 -16.72 9.55
N ASP A 290 -15.86 -16.62 9.59
CA ASP A 290 -16.71 -16.53 8.39
C ASP A 290 -16.83 -15.12 7.84
N TRP A 291 -16.64 -14.10 8.68
CA TRP A 291 -16.69 -12.69 8.29
C TRP A 291 -15.88 -11.83 9.24
N ASN A 292 -14.94 -11.06 8.68
CA ASN A 292 -14.17 -10.08 9.45
C ASN A 292 -14.39 -8.68 8.85
N ALA A 293 -15.04 -7.82 9.64
CA ALA A 293 -15.41 -6.47 9.23
C ALA A 293 -14.25 -5.46 9.32
N LEU A 294 -13.14 -5.81 10.00
CA LEU A 294 -11.97 -4.94 10.15
C LEU A 294 -11.10 -5.02 8.90
N ASN A 295 -10.93 -3.92 8.20
CA ASN A 295 -10.07 -3.84 7.03
C ASN A 295 -9.16 -2.63 7.12
N VAL A 296 -7.89 -2.84 6.87
CA VAL A 296 -6.90 -1.77 6.71
C VAL A 296 -6.53 -1.70 5.24
N LEU A 297 -6.70 -0.52 4.66
CA LEU A 297 -6.32 -0.26 3.28
C LEU A 297 -4.97 0.47 3.30
N THR A 298 -3.92 -0.27 2.99
CA THR A 298 -2.59 0.29 2.75
C THR A 298 -2.47 0.75 1.30
N GLN A 299 -1.62 1.72 1.03
CA GLN A 299 -1.36 2.20 -0.33
C GLN A 299 -0.15 1.50 -0.96
N GLN A 300 0.78 1.04 -0.14
CA GLN A 300 2.05 0.47 -0.58
C GLN A 300 1.95 -1.05 -0.78
N ALA A 301 2.38 -1.52 -1.94
CA ALA A 301 2.35 -2.95 -2.29
C ALA A 301 3.23 -3.82 -1.37
N SER A 302 4.39 -3.31 -0.95
CA SER A 302 5.34 -4.06 -0.10
C SER A 302 4.97 -4.11 1.38
N ARG A 303 4.06 -3.25 1.85
CA ARG A 303 3.80 -2.99 3.28
C ARG A 303 3.47 -4.27 4.07
N VAL A 304 2.49 -5.00 3.62
CA VAL A 304 2.04 -6.22 4.31
C VAL A 304 3.16 -7.26 4.38
N GLY A 305 3.86 -7.50 3.27
CA GLY A 305 4.98 -8.44 3.22
C GLY A 305 6.16 -8.04 4.13
N ALA A 306 6.46 -6.75 4.20
CA ALA A 306 7.51 -6.24 5.09
C ALA A 306 7.15 -6.42 6.57
N ILE A 307 5.89 -6.22 6.94
CA ILE A 307 5.41 -6.47 8.31
C ILE A 307 5.40 -7.97 8.62
N ASP A 308 4.95 -8.82 7.70
CA ASP A 308 5.00 -10.29 7.84
C ASP A 308 6.45 -10.78 8.06
N LEU A 309 7.43 -10.13 7.45
CA LEU A 309 8.85 -10.38 7.68
C LEU A 309 9.40 -9.72 8.96
N GLY A 310 8.60 -8.93 9.67
CA GLY A 310 8.99 -8.31 10.94
C GLY A 310 9.87 -7.05 10.79
N LEU A 311 9.78 -6.35 9.67
CA LEU A 311 10.43 -5.05 9.47
C LEU A 311 9.58 -3.92 10.08
N TYR A 312 9.31 -4.03 11.33
CA TYR A 312 8.50 -3.08 12.09
C TYR A 312 9.11 -2.86 13.47
N SER A 313 9.49 -1.65 13.78
CA SER A 313 10.07 -1.30 15.06
C SER A 313 8.98 -0.93 16.09
N ILE A 314 8.79 -1.79 17.09
CA ILE A 314 7.93 -1.48 18.24
C ILE A 314 8.79 -0.89 19.35
N ALA A 315 8.39 0.26 19.88
CA ALA A 315 8.98 0.80 21.11
C ALA A 315 8.60 -0.12 22.29
N LYS A 316 9.53 -1.00 22.69
CA LYS A 316 9.37 -1.82 23.91
C LYS A 316 9.82 -1.00 25.13
N ASN A 317 8.92 -0.90 26.13
CA ASN A 317 9.28 -0.41 27.48
C ASN A 317 9.98 0.96 27.54
N LYS A 318 9.32 2.04 27.13
CA LYS A 318 9.85 3.44 27.21
C LYS A 318 11.16 3.70 26.45
N ASN A 319 11.64 2.76 25.65
CA ASN A 319 12.75 2.99 24.75
C ASN A 319 12.26 3.79 23.54
N PHE A 320 13.13 4.64 23.01
CA PHE A 320 12.88 5.39 21.79
C PHE A 320 12.38 4.48 20.66
N SER A 321 11.32 4.89 19.95
CA SER A 321 10.92 4.26 18.70
C SER A 321 12.05 4.39 17.65
N PHE A 322 11.92 3.70 16.55
CA PHE A 322 12.86 3.87 15.42
C PHE A 322 12.98 5.34 15.00
N PHE A 323 11.84 6.01 14.87
CA PHE A 323 11.81 7.43 14.47
C PHE A 323 12.37 8.38 15.54
N ASP A 324 12.14 8.11 16.82
CA ASP A 324 12.77 8.89 17.89
C ASP A 324 14.30 8.76 17.84
N LYS A 325 14.81 7.56 17.59
CA LYS A 325 16.26 7.34 17.41
C LYS A 325 16.80 8.07 16.19
N LEU A 326 16.04 8.08 15.09
CA LEU A 326 16.39 8.76 13.86
C LEU A 326 16.49 10.28 14.09
N GLU A 327 15.47 10.89 14.71
CA GLU A 327 15.39 12.32 14.99
C GLU A 327 16.46 12.79 15.99
N ASN A 328 16.78 11.95 16.98
CA ASN A 328 17.86 12.24 17.94
C ASN A 328 19.26 11.95 17.40
N GLY A 329 19.42 11.58 16.12
CA GLY A 329 20.71 11.33 15.48
C GLY A 329 21.50 10.16 16.06
N LEU A 330 20.79 9.17 16.64
CA LEU A 330 21.41 7.99 17.22
C LEU A 330 21.90 7.00 16.14
N PHE A 331 21.33 7.07 14.94
CA PHE A 331 21.82 6.32 13.81
C PHE A 331 22.93 7.10 13.09
N LYS A 332 24.07 6.44 12.88
CA LYS A 332 25.23 6.98 12.15
C LYS A 332 25.33 6.47 10.72
N PHE A 333 24.66 5.36 10.45
CA PHE A 333 24.53 4.77 9.13
C PHE A 333 23.09 4.32 8.89
N ILE A 334 22.51 4.74 7.77
CA ILE A 334 21.16 4.36 7.36
C ILE A 334 21.24 3.79 5.95
N TYR A 335 20.77 2.53 5.79
CA TYR A 335 20.64 1.88 4.50
C TYR A 335 19.19 2.00 4.01
N LEU A 336 18.98 2.69 2.89
CA LEU A 336 17.69 2.85 2.24
C LEU A 336 17.60 1.86 1.08
N LEU A 337 16.67 0.91 1.16
CA LEU A 337 16.39 -0.07 0.10
C LEU A 337 15.13 0.36 -0.64
N GLY A 338 15.29 1.01 -1.81
CA GLY A 338 14.15 1.51 -2.59
C GLY A 338 13.25 2.49 -1.82
N ALA A 339 13.80 3.15 -0.81
CA ALA A 339 13.09 4.11 0.03
C ALA A 339 13.54 5.53 -0.36
N ASP A 340 12.63 6.35 -0.86
CA ASP A 340 12.92 7.66 -1.44
C ASP A 340 12.03 8.79 -0.86
N ASP A 341 10.89 8.48 -0.28
CA ASP A 341 9.96 9.45 0.29
C ASP A 341 10.19 9.73 1.80
N ILE A 342 11.44 9.67 2.26
CA ILE A 342 11.75 9.89 3.67
C ILE A 342 12.02 11.35 3.93
N ASN A 343 11.17 11.98 4.73
CA ASN A 343 11.37 13.35 5.18
C ASN A 343 12.30 13.36 6.42
N PHE A 344 13.57 13.64 6.20
CA PHE A 344 14.53 13.92 7.27
C PHE A 344 14.45 15.43 7.58
N LYS A 345 13.61 15.84 8.51
CA LYS A 345 13.64 17.20 9.06
C LYS A 345 14.58 17.29 10.24
#